data_cc2eb23b29ec81916435ffa8a9b27ed3
#
_entry.id   cc2eb23b29ec81916435ffa8a9b27ed3
#
_cell.length_a   1.000
_cell.length_b   1.000
_cell.length_c   1.000
_cell.angle_alpha   90.00
_cell.angle_beta   90.00
_cell.angle_gamma   90.00
#
_symmetry.space_group_name_H-M   'P 1'
#
loop_
_entity.id
_entity.type
_entity.pdbx_description
1 polymer ?
#
loop_
_entity_poly.entity_id
_entity_poly.type
_entity_poly.pdbx_seq_one_letter_code
_entity_poly.pdbx_strand_id
1 'polypeptide(L)'
;MGALGALLTAAIGGTVGLVSSPAPSGGGDRPVELRSTAQPMETTMKSPIVATTDPRPFDACEDIPFDVIQRLGLGFTPPEHEDGLRCHFDAGNYQVAVEPIIWRTYEASLPADAVETTIAGHRAAQYWVLKPTYHNSYWFYSCMVAFKTSYGVLQQALYYSTVYSNPEVDCMQTNVQRANDLAPYYKF
;
A
#
# COMPACT_ATOMS: atom_id res chain seq x y z
N MET A 1 -19.09 -49.63 -22.91
CA MET A 1 -17.70 -50.02 -23.03
C MET A 1 -16.90 -48.83 -22.51
N GLY A 2 -16.45 -48.69 -21.33
CA GLY A 2 -15.81 -49.60 -20.37
C GLY A 2 -14.33 -49.34 -20.41
N ALA A 3 -13.77 -48.50 -19.49
CA ALA A 3 -12.44 -48.69 -18.96
C ALA A 3 -12.28 -47.87 -17.68
N LEU A 4 -12.20 -48.59 -16.57
CA LEU A 4 -11.70 -48.15 -15.27
C LEU A 4 -10.16 -47.95 -15.36
N GLY A 5 -9.61 -46.99 -14.66
CA GLY A 5 -8.18 -46.79 -14.49
C GLY A 5 -7.86 -46.23 -13.12
N ALA A 6 -7.56 -47.10 -12.25
CA ALA A 6 -6.80 -47.26 -11.01
C ALA A 6 -6.25 -46.02 -10.29
N LEU A 7 -6.60 -45.96 -8.98
CA LEU A 7 -5.94 -45.24 -7.89
C LEU A 7 -4.53 -45.79 -7.63
N LEU A 8 -3.57 -44.87 -7.44
CA LEU A 8 -2.28 -45.15 -6.81
C LEU A 8 -2.08 -44.19 -5.64
N THR A 9 -2.30 -44.68 -4.45
CA THR A 9 -1.89 -44.10 -3.17
C THR A 9 -0.46 -44.48 -2.87
N ALA A 10 0.44 -43.49 -2.80
CA ALA A 10 1.78 -43.69 -2.26
C ALA A 10 1.88 -43.02 -0.88
N ALA A 11 1.90 -43.85 0.17
CA ALA A 11 2.23 -43.45 1.52
C ALA A 11 3.75 -43.46 1.68
N ILE A 12 4.36 -42.32 2.03
CA ILE A 12 5.76 -42.26 2.43
C ILE A 12 5.76 -41.98 3.94
N GLY A 13 6.04 -43.02 4.74
CA GLY A 13 6.34 -42.91 6.15
C GLY A 13 7.77 -42.40 6.37
N GLY A 14 7.88 -41.23 7.00
CA GLY A 14 9.15 -40.70 7.50
C GLY A 14 9.29 -41.00 9.00
N THR A 15 10.24 -41.85 9.36
CA THR A 15 10.61 -42.16 10.76
C THR A 15 11.44 -41.01 11.33
N VAL A 16 10.97 -40.39 12.41
CA VAL A 16 11.70 -39.42 13.23
C VAL A 16 12.62 -40.19 14.15
N GLY A 17 13.93 -40.09 13.90
CA GLY A 17 14.96 -40.63 14.77
C GLY A 17 15.18 -39.69 15.97
N LEU A 18 14.88 -40.19 17.17
CA LEU A 18 15.29 -39.57 18.44
C LEU A 18 16.77 -39.82 18.68
N VAL A 19 17.56 -38.76 18.61
CA VAL A 19 18.97 -38.80 19.02
C VAL A 19 19.02 -38.45 20.52
N SER A 20 19.27 -39.46 21.35
CA SER A 20 19.58 -39.29 22.76
C SER A 20 21.05 -38.89 22.94
N SER A 21 21.31 -37.71 23.46
CA SER A 21 22.65 -37.31 23.91
C SER A 21 22.80 -37.62 25.40
N PRO A 22 23.96 -38.16 25.85
CA PRO A 22 24.19 -38.45 27.24
C PRO A 22 24.51 -37.18 28.05
N ALA A 23 23.99 -37.11 29.27
CA ALA A 23 24.26 -36.07 30.25
C ALA A 23 25.68 -36.21 30.86
N PRO A 24 26.42 -35.12 31.08
CA PRO A 24 27.51 -35.08 32.00
C PRO A 24 27.02 -34.78 33.44
N SER A 25 27.31 -35.67 34.34
CA SER A 25 27.20 -35.50 35.78
C SER A 25 28.34 -34.62 36.28
N GLY A 26 28.06 -33.59 37.07
CA GLY A 26 29.08 -32.81 37.77
C GLY A 26 28.47 -31.67 38.57
N GLY A 27 28.48 -31.86 39.91
CA GLY A 27 27.81 -31.08 40.90
C GLY A 27 28.24 -29.62 41.05
N GLY A 28 27.42 -28.91 41.80
CA GLY A 28 27.72 -27.54 42.28
C GLY A 28 26.45 -26.76 42.50
N ASP A 29 25.80 -26.96 43.64
CA ASP A 29 24.72 -26.11 44.15
C ASP A 29 25.19 -24.64 44.27
N ARG A 30 24.66 -23.77 43.40
CA ARG A 30 24.50 -22.34 43.71
C ARG A 30 23.18 -21.90 43.06
N PRO A 31 22.20 -21.38 43.80
CA PRO A 31 21.04 -20.76 43.23
C PRO A 31 21.47 -19.46 42.54
N VAL A 32 21.52 -19.48 41.24
CA VAL A 32 21.63 -18.24 40.45
C VAL A 32 20.24 -17.63 40.42
N GLU A 33 20.05 -16.63 41.26
CA GLU A 33 18.90 -15.75 41.25
C GLU A 33 18.90 -14.96 39.91
N LEU A 34 18.22 -15.47 38.91
CA LEU A 34 17.93 -14.77 37.67
C LEU A 34 17.00 -13.60 37.97
N ARG A 35 17.58 -12.46 38.37
CA ARG A 35 16.87 -11.18 38.29
C ARG A 35 16.56 -10.91 36.83
N SER A 36 15.37 -11.34 36.44
CA SER A 36 14.74 -10.90 35.18
C SER A 36 14.33 -9.44 35.32
N THR A 37 15.26 -8.53 35.04
CA THR A 37 14.94 -7.14 34.72
C THR A 37 14.59 -7.05 33.23
N ALA A 38 13.53 -7.68 32.87
CA ALA A 38 12.84 -7.34 31.61
C ALA A 38 12.15 -6.00 31.86
N GLN A 39 12.83 -4.90 31.58
CA GLN A 39 12.15 -3.64 31.34
C GLN A 39 11.29 -3.82 30.10
N PRO A 40 9.98 -3.52 30.15
CA PRO A 40 9.20 -3.42 28.92
C PRO A 40 9.81 -2.27 28.11
N MET A 41 10.44 -2.58 26.99
CA MET A 41 10.66 -1.60 25.93
C MET A 41 9.28 -1.21 25.41
N GLU A 42 8.70 -0.18 25.99
CA GLU A 42 7.67 0.58 25.33
C GLU A 42 8.33 1.27 24.11
N THR A 43 8.38 0.55 23.01
CA THR A 43 8.60 1.16 21.70
C THR A 43 7.32 1.89 21.36
N THR A 44 7.13 3.05 21.97
CA THR A 44 6.15 4.01 21.48
C THR A 44 6.70 4.47 20.13
N MET A 45 6.28 3.82 19.04
CA MET A 45 6.42 4.40 17.72
C MET A 45 5.64 5.71 17.76
N LYS A 46 6.36 6.80 17.97
CA LYS A 46 5.80 8.12 17.75
C LYS A 46 5.49 8.17 16.27
N SER A 47 4.21 8.16 15.95
CA SER A 47 3.75 8.53 14.60
C SER A 47 4.48 9.81 14.19
N PRO A 48 4.99 9.92 12.96
CA PRO A 48 5.69 11.10 12.52
C PRO A 48 4.84 12.32 12.82
N ILE A 49 5.46 13.35 13.40
CA ILE A 49 4.80 14.58 13.87
C ILE A 49 4.42 15.43 12.65
N VAL A 50 3.50 14.96 11.86
CA VAL A 50 2.97 15.69 10.69
C VAL A 50 1.81 16.59 11.11
N ALA A 51 1.15 16.30 12.23
CA ALA A 51 -0.03 17.01 12.72
C ALA A 51 0.24 18.43 13.30
N THR A 52 1.51 18.87 13.40
CA THR A 52 1.87 20.13 14.05
C THR A 52 2.49 21.19 13.13
N THR A 53 2.52 20.97 11.82
CA THR A 53 2.93 22.02 10.87
C THR A 53 1.78 23.01 10.67
N ASP A 54 2.06 24.30 10.80
CA ASP A 54 1.09 25.36 10.50
C ASP A 54 1.56 26.09 9.23
N PRO A 55 0.79 26.10 8.14
CA PRO A 55 -0.55 25.52 8.02
C PRO A 55 -0.53 23.96 8.01
N ARG A 56 -1.64 23.38 8.51
CA ARG A 56 -1.85 21.93 8.48
C ARG A 56 -1.69 21.41 7.05
N PRO A 57 -0.92 20.35 6.81
CA PRO A 57 -0.83 19.72 5.50
C PRO A 57 -2.21 19.27 4.99
N PHE A 58 -2.35 19.15 3.69
CA PHE A 58 -3.51 18.56 3.06
C PHE A 58 -3.71 17.12 3.56
N ASP A 59 -4.93 16.78 3.94
CA ASP A 59 -5.34 15.43 4.34
C ASP A 59 -6.55 15.01 3.51
N ALA A 60 -6.34 14.08 2.59
CA ALA A 60 -7.37 13.69 1.63
C ALA A 60 -8.59 13.05 2.30
N CYS A 61 -8.42 12.35 3.43
CA CYS A 61 -9.54 11.75 4.16
C CYS A 61 -10.42 12.78 4.87
N GLU A 62 -9.84 13.91 5.31
CA GLU A 62 -10.57 14.93 6.03
C GLU A 62 -10.97 16.13 5.15
N ASP A 63 -10.11 16.49 4.18
CA ASP A 63 -10.30 17.69 3.36
C ASP A 63 -11.22 17.46 2.15
N ILE A 64 -11.38 16.21 1.67
CA ILE A 64 -12.31 15.88 0.59
C ILE A 64 -13.67 15.49 1.18
N PRO A 65 -14.76 16.22 0.87
CA PRO A 65 -16.08 15.91 1.42
C PRO A 65 -16.55 14.48 1.03
N PHE A 66 -17.11 13.78 1.99
CA PHE A 66 -17.53 12.38 1.79
C PHE A 66 -18.61 12.22 0.71
N ASP A 67 -19.51 13.20 0.57
CA ASP A 67 -20.52 13.20 -0.50
C ASP A 67 -19.89 13.29 -1.91
N VAL A 68 -18.74 13.94 -2.04
CA VAL A 68 -17.95 13.97 -3.28
C VAL A 68 -17.41 12.57 -3.57
N ILE A 69 -16.82 11.91 -2.57
CA ILE A 69 -16.30 10.55 -2.68
C ILE A 69 -17.40 9.58 -3.11
N GLN A 70 -18.58 9.67 -2.48
CA GLN A 70 -19.73 8.84 -2.85
C GLN A 70 -20.22 9.13 -4.28
N ARG A 71 -20.38 10.41 -4.65
CA ARG A 71 -20.82 10.82 -5.99
C ARG A 71 -19.87 10.36 -7.09
N LEU A 72 -18.57 10.30 -6.81
CA LEU A 72 -17.55 9.81 -7.74
C LEU A 72 -17.45 8.28 -7.76
N GLY A 73 -18.23 7.57 -6.96
CA GLY A 73 -18.19 6.11 -6.85
C GLY A 73 -16.92 5.58 -6.18
N LEU A 74 -16.26 6.40 -5.36
CA LEU A 74 -15.04 6.06 -4.61
C LEU A 74 -15.31 5.68 -3.15
N GLY A 75 -16.57 5.51 -2.78
CA GLY A 75 -17.03 5.19 -1.43
C GLY A 75 -17.68 3.80 -1.36
N PHE A 76 -17.17 2.80 -2.07
CA PHE A 76 -17.64 1.42 -1.96
C PHE A 76 -17.42 0.88 -0.55
N THR A 77 -16.25 1.17 0.03
CA THR A 77 -15.98 1.11 1.47
C THR A 77 -15.74 2.52 2.00
N PRO A 78 -15.89 2.78 3.32
CA PRO A 78 -15.52 4.06 3.89
C PRO A 78 -14.04 4.39 3.59
N PRO A 79 -13.69 5.69 3.39
CA PRO A 79 -12.29 6.10 3.25
C PRO A 79 -11.45 5.65 4.45
N GLU A 80 -10.24 5.19 4.19
CA GLU A 80 -9.34 4.67 5.20
C GLU A 80 -8.06 5.51 5.27
N HIS A 81 -7.70 5.97 6.47
CA HIS A 81 -6.39 6.53 6.74
C HIS A 81 -5.36 5.40 6.74
N GLU A 82 -4.32 5.58 5.95
CA GLU A 82 -3.11 4.78 6.03
C GLU A 82 -2.02 5.56 6.79
N ASP A 83 -0.83 4.98 6.90
CA ASP A 83 0.28 5.65 7.56
C ASP A 83 0.59 7.03 6.93
N GLY A 84 0.80 8.03 7.79
CA GLY A 84 1.08 9.40 7.38
C GLY A 84 -0.20 10.19 7.05
N LEU A 85 -0.25 10.83 5.87
CA LEU A 85 -1.37 11.61 5.36
C LEU A 85 -2.05 10.94 4.17
N ARG A 86 -1.79 9.67 3.98
CA ARG A 86 -2.34 8.90 2.88
C ARG A 86 -3.77 8.51 3.18
N CYS A 87 -4.66 8.78 2.22
CA CYS A 87 -6.05 8.37 2.26
C CYS A 87 -6.36 7.41 1.13
N HIS A 88 -7.05 6.34 1.45
CA HIS A 88 -7.44 5.28 0.54
C HIS A 88 -8.93 5.32 0.27
N PHE A 89 -9.32 5.25 -1.00
CA PHE A 89 -10.69 5.26 -1.50
C PHE A 89 -10.94 4.01 -2.34
N ASP A 90 -12.09 3.39 -2.17
CA ASP A 90 -12.47 2.15 -2.86
C ASP A 90 -13.60 2.40 -3.85
N ALA A 91 -13.39 2.03 -5.11
CA ALA A 91 -14.39 2.07 -6.19
C ALA A 91 -14.98 0.68 -6.47
N GLY A 92 -14.63 -0.35 -5.70
CA GLY A 92 -15.04 -1.74 -5.90
C GLY A 92 -14.17 -2.50 -6.89
N ASN A 93 -13.98 -1.99 -8.12
CA ASN A 93 -13.14 -2.63 -9.13
C ASN A 93 -11.72 -2.04 -9.26
N TYR A 94 -11.45 -0.92 -8.60
CA TYR A 94 -10.13 -0.34 -8.42
C TYR A 94 -10.11 0.49 -7.13
N GLN A 95 -8.93 0.89 -6.72
CA GLN A 95 -8.71 1.70 -5.53
C GLN A 95 -7.86 2.91 -5.88
N VAL A 96 -8.10 4.02 -5.18
CA VAL A 96 -7.33 5.26 -5.33
C VAL A 96 -6.74 5.63 -3.98
N ALA A 97 -5.44 5.90 -3.93
CA ALA A 97 -4.80 6.46 -2.75
C ALA A 97 -4.26 7.86 -3.06
N VAL A 98 -4.48 8.80 -2.17
CA VAL A 98 -4.01 10.18 -2.30
C VAL A 98 -3.11 10.51 -1.11
N GLU A 99 -1.90 11.01 -1.41
CA GLU A 99 -0.87 11.28 -0.40
C GLU A 99 -0.12 12.59 -0.70
N PRO A 100 -0.13 13.57 0.19
CA PRO A 100 0.77 14.72 0.14
C PRO A 100 2.14 14.34 0.70
N ILE A 101 3.19 14.58 -0.07
CA ILE A 101 4.58 14.33 0.32
C ILE A 101 5.29 15.68 0.49
N ILE A 102 5.52 16.08 1.73
CA ILE A 102 6.06 17.40 2.10
C ILE A 102 7.59 17.44 2.22
N TRP A 103 8.25 16.29 2.24
CA TRP A 103 9.71 16.16 2.42
C TRP A 103 10.48 15.95 1.12
N ARG A 104 9.78 15.96 -0.02
CA ARG A 104 10.36 15.70 -1.34
C ARG A 104 9.82 16.72 -2.36
N THR A 105 10.69 17.20 -3.24
CA THR A 105 10.23 18.05 -4.34
C THR A 105 9.52 17.24 -5.43
N TYR A 106 8.70 17.92 -6.22
CA TYR A 106 8.02 17.31 -7.36
C TYR A 106 9.03 16.63 -8.30
N GLU A 107 10.09 17.33 -8.69
CA GLU A 107 11.09 16.84 -9.63
C GLU A 107 11.85 15.61 -9.08
N ALA A 108 12.13 15.58 -7.77
CA ALA A 108 12.76 14.41 -7.13
C ALA A 108 11.84 13.22 -6.93
N SER A 109 10.53 13.39 -7.15
CA SER A 109 9.51 12.34 -7.00
C SER A 109 9.17 11.63 -8.30
N LEU A 110 9.65 12.15 -9.44
CA LEU A 110 9.32 11.59 -10.76
C LEU A 110 10.36 10.56 -11.20
N PRO A 111 9.94 9.39 -11.69
CA PRO A 111 10.80 8.48 -12.41
C PRO A 111 11.18 9.04 -13.79
N ALA A 112 12.23 8.51 -14.40
CA ALA A 112 12.76 9.02 -15.67
C ALA A 112 11.78 8.86 -16.86
N ASP A 113 10.84 7.94 -16.77
CA ASP A 113 9.80 7.66 -17.78
C ASP A 113 8.47 8.37 -17.48
N ALA A 114 8.43 9.26 -16.48
CA ALA A 114 7.25 10.07 -16.21
C ALA A 114 6.92 11.02 -17.36
N VAL A 115 5.65 11.07 -17.73
CA VAL A 115 5.14 11.94 -18.78
C VAL A 115 4.52 13.17 -18.14
N GLU A 116 5.16 14.32 -18.35
CA GLU A 116 4.66 15.63 -17.88
C GLU A 116 3.36 16.00 -18.62
N THR A 117 2.42 16.56 -17.87
CA THR A 117 1.11 16.95 -18.36
C THR A 117 0.53 18.11 -17.52
N THR A 118 -0.65 18.58 -17.91
CA THR A 118 -1.46 19.51 -17.11
C THR A 118 -2.81 18.87 -16.83
N ILE A 119 -3.20 18.81 -15.56
CA ILE A 119 -4.47 18.26 -15.11
C ILE A 119 -5.19 19.33 -14.30
N ALA A 120 -6.43 19.66 -14.68
CA ALA A 120 -7.23 20.72 -14.05
C ALA A 120 -6.49 22.07 -13.91
N GLY A 121 -5.58 22.40 -14.85
CA GLY A 121 -4.78 23.61 -14.82
C GLY A 121 -3.50 23.55 -13.99
N HIS A 122 -3.22 22.46 -13.31
CA HIS A 122 -2.05 22.26 -12.48
C HIS A 122 -0.99 21.43 -13.19
N ARG A 123 0.30 21.76 -12.98
CA ARG A 123 1.41 20.97 -13.49
C ARG A 123 1.42 19.61 -12.82
N ALA A 124 1.41 18.56 -13.64
CA ALA A 124 1.37 17.18 -13.20
C ALA A 124 2.24 16.27 -14.07
N ALA A 125 2.47 15.05 -13.61
CA ALA A 125 3.07 13.99 -14.40
C ALA A 125 2.31 12.69 -14.15
N GLN A 126 2.31 11.80 -15.15
CA GLN A 126 1.73 10.47 -15.07
C GLN A 126 2.77 9.41 -15.41
N TYR A 127 2.73 8.28 -14.68
CA TYR A 127 3.67 7.19 -14.89
C TYR A 127 3.15 5.87 -14.31
N TRP A 128 3.73 4.76 -14.77
CA TRP A 128 3.47 3.45 -14.20
C TRP A 128 4.36 3.22 -12.98
N VAL A 129 3.76 2.78 -11.87
CA VAL A 129 4.48 2.29 -10.70
C VAL A 129 4.72 0.78 -10.85
N LEU A 130 3.68 0.06 -11.25
CA LEU A 130 3.74 -1.38 -11.51
C LEU A 130 2.95 -1.67 -12.79
N LYS A 131 3.66 -1.77 -13.91
CA LYS A 131 3.07 -1.95 -15.24
C LYS A 131 2.83 -3.43 -15.54
N PRO A 132 1.66 -3.82 -16.13
CA PRO A 132 1.48 -5.16 -16.66
C PRO A 132 2.45 -5.42 -17.82
N THR A 133 3.09 -6.60 -17.80
CA THR A 133 3.98 -7.08 -18.87
C THR A 133 3.73 -8.56 -19.13
N TYR A 134 4.21 -9.09 -20.26
CA TYR A 134 4.11 -10.53 -20.58
C TYR A 134 4.83 -11.44 -19.58
N HIS A 135 5.74 -10.87 -18.78
CA HIS A 135 6.60 -11.62 -17.87
C HIS A 135 6.19 -11.49 -16.39
N ASN A 136 5.19 -10.67 -16.09
CA ASN A 136 4.72 -10.53 -14.73
C ASN A 136 3.21 -10.83 -14.64
N SER A 137 2.83 -11.49 -13.55
CA SER A 137 1.45 -11.73 -13.15
C SER A 137 1.31 -11.32 -11.69
N TYR A 138 1.38 -10.03 -11.43
CA TYR A 138 1.18 -9.50 -10.09
C TYR A 138 -0.30 -9.53 -9.72
N TRP A 139 -0.59 -9.59 -8.43
CA TRP A 139 -1.95 -9.50 -7.91
C TRP A 139 -2.60 -8.18 -8.23
N PHE A 140 -1.81 -7.11 -8.34
CA PHE A 140 -2.29 -5.78 -8.69
C PHE A 140 -1.28 -5.06 -9.57
N TYR A 141 -1.78 -4.07 -10.29
CA TYR A 141 -1.01 -3.11 -11.06
C TYR A 141 -1.32 -1.71 -10.56
N SER A 142 -0.40 -0.78 -10.78
CA SER A 142 -0.54 0.57 -10.26
C SER A 142 0.07 1.60 -11.18
N CYS A 143 -0.64 2.71 -11.33
CA CYS A 143 -0.17 3.92 -12.00
C CYS A 143 -0.34 5.14 -11.10
N MET A 144 0.39 6.20 -11.39
CA MET A 144 0.49 7.40 -10.58
C MET A 144 0.20 8.64 -11.40
N VAL A 145 -0.51 9.58 -10.78
CA VAL A 145 -0.53 10.99 -11.12
C VAL A 145 0.15 11.75 -9.98
N ALA A 146 1.19 12.53 -10.30
CA ALA A 146 1.88 13.37 -9.34
C ALA A 146 1.65 14.84 -9.71
N PHE A 147 1.20 15.65 -8.76
CA PHE A 147 1.01 17.10 -8.95
C PHE A 147 2.12 17.88 -8.27
N LYS A 148 2.60 18.92 -8.94
CA LYS A 148 3.46 19.92 -8.29
C LYS A 148 2.63 20.79 -7.37
N THR A 149 3.05 20.91 -6.11
CA THR A 149 2.41 21.77 -5.11
C THR A 149 3.39 22.78 -4.53
N SER A 150 2.89 23.75 -3.75
CA SER A 150 3.73 24.71 -3.04
C SER A 150 4.52 24.08 -1.87
N TYR A 151 4.05 22.94 -1.36
CA TYR A 151 4.67 22.24 -0.22
C TYR A 151 5.51 21.01 -0.62
N GLY A 152 5.51 20.63 -1.90
CA GLY A 152 6.21 19.44 -2.39
C GLY A 152 5.49 18.76 -3.54
N VAL A 153 4.95 17.55 -3.31
CA VAL A 153 4.20 16.80 -4.33
C VAL A 153 2.95 16.20 -3.72
N LEU A 154 1.84 16.22 -4.48
CA LEU A 154 0.66 15.44 -4.18
C LEU A 154 0.61 14.25 -5.13
N GLN A 155 0.62 13.04 -4.60
CA GLN A 155 0.55 11.81 -5.38
C GLN A 155 -0.84 11.20 -5.28
N GLN A 156 -1.39 10.82 -6.45
CA GLN A 156 -2.61 10.04 -6.57
C GLN A 156 -2.27 8.74 -7.29
N ALA A 157 -2.31 7.65 -6.56
CA ALA A 157 -2.08 6.30 -7.08
C ALA A 157 -3.42 5.63 -7.39
N LEU A 158 -3.51 4.92 -8.51
CA LEU A 158 -4.59 4.00 -8.78
C LEU A 158 -4.04 2.57 -8.76
N TYR A 159 -4.78 1.69 -8.10
CA TYR A 159 -4.48 0.26 -7.97
C TYR A 159 -5.64 -0.55 -8.54
N TYR A 160 -5.35 -1.58 -9.29
CA TYR A 160 -6.34 -2.53 -9.76
C TYR A 160 -5.77 -3.94 -9.85
N SER A 161 -6.64 -4.93 -9.72
CA SER A 161 -6.29 -6.33 -9.92
C SER A 161 -7.00 -6.88 -11.15
N THR A 162 -6.28 -7.48 -12.07
CA THR A 162 -6.89 -8.10 -13.28
C THR A 162 -7.84 -9.25 -12.95
N VAL A 163 -7.74 -9.82 -11.73
CA VAL A 163 -8.62 -10.89 -11.27
C VAL A 163 -9.97 -10.35 -10.78
N TYR A 164 -9.95 -9.17 -10.13
CA TYR A 164 -11.14 -8.60 -9.47
C TYR A 164 -11.72 -7.41 -10.20
N SER A 165 -10.96 -6.78 -11.12
CA SER A 165 -11.47 -5.65 -11.92
C SER A 165 -12.32 -6.15 -13.08
N ASN A 166 -13.62 -5.96 -12.97
CA ASN A 166 -14.56 -6.25 -14.03
C ASN A 166 -15.59 -5.10 -14.13
N PRO A 167 -15.59 -4.31 -15.23
CA PRO A 167 -14.68 -4.40 -16.38
C PRO A 167 -13.23 -4.07 -16.03
N GLU A 168 -12.29 -4.50 -16.89
CA GLU A 168 -10.86 -4.17 -16.73
C GLU A 168 -10.65 -2.64 -16.79
N VAL A 169 -9.78 -2.15 -15.90
CA VAL A 169 -9.54 -0.72 -15.72
C VAL A 169 -8.37 -0.27 -16.58
N ASP A 170 -8.59 0.73 -17.43
CA ASP A 170 -7.47 1.49 -17.99
C ASP A 170 -6.88 2.39 -16.89
N CYS A 171 -5.77 1.94 -16.31
CA CYS A 171 -5.16 2.60 -15.15
C CYS A 171 -4.86 4.07 -15.42
N MET A 172 -4.15 4.37 -16.51
CA MET A 172 -3.70 5.73 -16.79
C MET A 172 -4.88 6.67 -17.07
N GLN A 173 -5.78 6.25 -17.94
CA GLN A 173 -6.95 7.06 -18.29
C GLN A 173 -7.86 7.27 -17.08
N THR A 174 -8.15 6.21 -16.34
CA THR A 174 -9.01 6.29 -15.15
C THR A 174 -8.38 7.16 -14.06
N ASN A 175 -7.06 7.01 -13.82
CA ASN A 175 -6.37 7.79 -12.81
C ASN A 175 -6.35 9.29 -13.16
N VAL A 176 -6.11 9.65 -14.42
CA VAL A 176 -6.18 11.04 -14.90
C VAL A 176 -7.60 11.61 -14.77
N GLN A 177 -8.62 10.82 -15.10
CA GLN A 177 -10.02 11.24 -14.92
C GLN A 177 -10.30 11.52 -13.45
N ARG A 178 -9.95 10.61 -12.53
CA ARG A 178 -10.12 10.81 -11.08
C ARG A 178 -9.32 11.99 -10.56
N ALA A 179 -8.11 12.22 -11.10
CA ALA A 179 -7.30 13.37 -10.76
C ALA A 179 -7.97 14.70 -11.18
N ASN A 180 -8.62 14.77 -12.33
CA ASN A 180 -9.42 15.93 -12.72
C ASN A 180 -10.64 16.13 -11.80
N ASP A 181 -11.34 15.04 -11.45
CA ASP A 181 -12.54 15.09 -10.60
C ASP A 181 -12.21 15.55 -9.17
N LEU A 182 -11.04 15.17 -8.64
CA LEU A 182 -10.62 15.45 -7.28
C LEU A 182 -9.78 16.73 -7.13
N ALA A 183 -9.15 17.22 -8.22
CA ALA A 183 -8.30 18.41 -8.18
C ALA A 183 -8.96 19.66 -7.55
N PRO A 184 -10.28 19.93 -7.72
CA PRO A 184 -10.94 21.06 -7.06
C PRO A 184 -10.88 21.03 -5.53
N TYR A 185 -10.60 19.86 -4.94
CA TYR A 185 -10.53 19.66 -3.49
C TYR A 185 -9.09 19.57 -2.98
N TYR A 186 -8.11 19.50 -3.88
CA TYR A 186 -6.70 19.44 -3.51
C TYR A 186 -6.18 20.84 -3.12
N LYS A 187 -5.19 20.85 -2.23
CA LYS A 187 -4.42 22.04 -1.88
C LYS A 187 -3.09 22.03 -2.64
N PHE A 188 -2.88 23.04 -3.48
CA PHE A 188 -1.70 23.16 -4.32
C PHE A 188 -0.68 24.19 -3.81
#